data_73c84e4563262c0d35e6759bdc5594ce
#
_entry.id   73c84e4563262c0d35e6759bdc5594ce
#
_cell.length_a   1.000
_cell.length_b   1.000
_cell.length_c   1.000
_cell.angle_alpha   90.00
_cell.angle_beta   90.00
_cell.angle_gamma   90.00
#
_symmetry.space_group_name_H-M   'P 1'
#
loop_
_entity.id
_entity.type
_entity.pdbx_description
1 polymer ?
#
loop_
_entity_poly.entity_id
_entity_poly.type
_entity_poly.pdbx_seq_one_letter_code
_entity_poly.pdbx_strand_id
1 'polypeptide(L)'
;MAYHLWSELKASELAAAVTDATVALLPVGAIEQHGPHLPLCTDTTLAEGMALESAKRVRDATVLVLPTLSVAKSDEHLDFPGVLTLDAATLQAVILQIGKSVARSGLRRLVLLNAHGGNVPVLQVVARALRIEAGMFCVSAGWMSMGYPQGLVPESEIRDGIHGGFVETAAMLHFREDLVAMDLARDFVPQSRHVAENNQVLRLMGPVSAGWMVQDLNVDGAAGNAALATREAGQAMVEHAARRYALLIEEVSRHPLSFDAVEA
;
A
#
# COMPACT_ATOMS: atom_id res chain seq x y z
N MET A 1 -20.00 -15.10 -3.54
CA MET A 1 -19.03 -14.01 -3.52
C MET A 1 -17.79 -14.52 -2.81
N ALA A 2 -16.63 -14.28 -3.37
CA ALA A 2 -15.38 -14.87 -2.88
C ALA A 2 -14.69 -14.06 -1.75
N TYR A 3 -15.28 -12.97 -1.23
CA TYR A 3 -14.67 -12.22 -0.13
C TYR A 3 -15.65 -11.91 1.00
N HIS A 4 -15.09 -11.77 2.21
CA HIS A 4 -15.79 -11.34 3.42
C HIS A 4 -14.97 -10.29 4.16
N LEU A 5 -15.65 -9.38 4.86
CA LEU A 5 -14.99 -8.48 5.82
C LEU A 5 -14.80 -9.25 7.14
N TRP A 6 -13.55 -9.39 7.58
CA TRP A 6 -13.22 -10.15 8.78
C TRP A 6 -14.03 -9.74 10.01
N SER A 7 -14.19 -8.43 10.19
CA SER A 7 -14.90 -7.86 11.35
C SER A 7 -16.40 -8.08 11.36
N GLU A 8 -17.00 -8.48 10.24
CA GLU A 8 -18.44 -8.73 10.10
C GLU A 8 -18.81 -10.19 10.29
N LEU A 9 -17.80 -11.08 10.32
CA LEU A 9 -18.04 -12.52 10.52
C LEU A 9 -18.18 -12.87 12.00
N LYS A 10 -19.11 -13.77 12.29
CA LYS A 10 -19.12 -14.49 13.56
C LYS A 10 -17.98 -15.52 13.59
N ALA A 11 -17.52 -15.90 14.77
CA ALA A 11 -16.43 -16.87 14.91
C ALA A 11 -16.69 -18.20 14.19
N SER A 12 -17.94 -18.68 14.20
CA SER A 12 -18.34 -19.90 13.47
C SER A 12 -18.31 -19.72 11.95
N GLU A 13 -18.68 -18.55 11.45
CA GLU A 13 -18.65 -18.22 10.01
C GLU A 13 -17.21 -18.09 9.54
N LEU A 14 -16.34 -17.46 10.34
CA LEU A 14 -14.91 -17.41 10.07
C LEU A 14 -14.31 -18.82 9.97
N ALA A 15 -14.59 -19.67 10.96
CA ALA A 15 -14.09 -21.06 10.97
C ALA A 15 -14.54 -21.85 9.74
N ALA A 16 -15.77 -21.63 9.27
CA ALA A 16 -16.29 -22.28 8.06
C ALA A 16 -15.68 -21.74 6.76
N ALA A 17 -15.22 -20.48 6.75
CA ALA A 17 -14.59 -19.86 5.58
C ALA A 17 -13.10 -20.19 5.43
N VAL A 18 -12.45 -20.73 6.47
CA VAL A 18 -11.03 -21.07 6.46
C VAL A 18 -10.79 -22.40 5.75
N THR A 19 -9.97 -22.35 4.72
CA THR A 19 -9.44 -23.52 3.99
C THR A 19 -7.95 -23.28 3.74
N ASP A 20 -7.24 -24.28 3.23
CA ASP A 20 -5.83 -24.15 2.85
C ASP A 20 -5.59 -23.07 1.77
N ALA A 21 -6.59 -22.76 0.96
CA ALA A 21 -6.54 -21.75 -0.10
C ALA A 21 -7.04 -20.37 0.33
N THR A 22 -7.58 -20.22 1.55
CA THR A 22 -8.11 -18.95 2.03
C THR A 22 -6.97 -17.94 2.28
N VAL A 23 -7.11 -16.72 1.77
CA VAL A 23 -6.13 -15.64 1.90
C VAL A 23 -6.67 -14.55 2.81
N ALA A 24 -5.91 -14.20 3.84
CA ALA A 24 -6.13 -12.98 4.61
C ALA A 24 -5.51 -11.79 3.85
N LEU A 25 -6.22 -10.67 3.76
CA LEU A 25 -5.76 -9.43 3.16
C LEU A 25 -5.77 -8.32 4.22
N LEU A 26 -4.60 -7.83 4.61
CA LEU A 26 -4.44 -6.72 5.54
C LEU A 26 -4.09 -5.44 4.78
N PRO A 27 -5.02 -4.46 4.69
CA PRO A 27 -4.70 -3.15 4.18
C PRO A 27 -3.88 -2.37 5.21
N VAL A 28 -2.81 -1.70 4.77
CA VAL A 28 -1.91 -0.89 5.60
C VAL A 28 -1.74 0.48 4.95
N GLY A 29 -2.23 1.52 5.62
CA GLY A 29 -2.11 2.91 5.22
C GLY A 29 -1.15 3.70 6.11
N ALA A 30 -1.40 4.98 6.23
CA ALA A 30 -0.83 5.93 7.18
C ALA A 30 -1.80 7.09 7.44
N ILE A 31 -1.53 7.88 8.47
CA ILE A 31 -2.16 9.19 8.72
C ILE A 31 -1.05 10.21 8.71
N GLU A 32 -0.92 10.92 7.59
CA GLU A 32 0.17 11.87 7.35
C GLU A 32 -0.26 12.98 6.39
N GLN A 33 0.51 14.06 6.37
CA GLN A 33 0.27 15.15 5.43
C GLN A 33 0.59 14.72 3.98
N HIS A 34 -0.12 15.26 3.01
CA HIS A 34 0.05 15.03 1.57
C HIS A 34 -0.04 16.34 0.79
N GLY A 35 0.76 17.33 1.21
CA GLY A 35 0.70 18.67 0.64
C GLY A 35 -0.57 19.43 1.05
N PRO A 36 -0.82 20.59 0.43
CA PRO A 36 -1.95 21.43 0.79
C PRO A 36 -3.31 20.94 0.25
N HIS A 37 -3.34 19.97 -0.66
CA HIS A 37 -4.50 19.59 -1.47
C HIS A 37 -5.11 18.24 -1.11
N LEU A 38 -4.42 17.38 -0.38
CA LEU A 38 -4.92 16.07 0.02
C LEU A 38 -5.10 15.95 1.53
N PRO A 39 -6.06 15.12 2.00
CA PRO A 39 -6.32 14.94 3.42
C PRO A 39 -5.29 14.00 4.08
N LEU A 40 -5.19 14.08 5.41
CA LEU A 40 -4.30 13.22 6.22
C LEU A 40 -4.60 11.72 6.06
N CYS A 41 -5.81 11.34 5.67
CA CYS A 41 -6.23 9.96 5.50
C CYS A 41 -5.98 9.39 4.09
N THR A 42 -5.18 10.05 3.26
CA THR A 42 -4.94 9.63 1.86
C THR A 42 -4.55 8.17 1.78
N ASP A 43 -3.46 7.75 2.41
CA ASP A 43 -2.99 6.36 2.35
C ASP A 43 -3.98 5.35 2.93
N THR A 44 -4.67 5.71 4.01
CA THR A 44 -5.70 4.85 4.61
C THR A 44 -6.86 4.65 3.64
N THR A 45 -7.32 5.72 2.98
CA THR A 45 -8.37 5.66 1.97
C THR A 45 -7.96 4.81 0.78
N LEU A 46 -6.73 4.98 0.31
CA LEU A 46 -6.19 4.21 -0.81
C LEU A 46 -6.00 2.73 -0.43
N ALA A 47 -5.48 2.42 0.76
CA ALA A 47 -5.33 1.04 1.22
C ALA A 47 -6.67 0.31 1.31
N GLU A 48 -7.67 0.93 1.94
CA GLU A 48 -9.01 0.36 2.11
C GLU A 48 -9.72 0.21 0.76
N GLY A 49 -9.76 1.27 -0.04
CA GLY A 49 -10.40 1.26 -1.36
C GLY A 49 -9.78 0.20 -2.28
N MET A 50 -8.45 0.13 -2.35
CA MET A 50 -7.74 -0.86 -3.15
C MET A 50 -7.98 -2.30 -2.67
N ALA A 51 -8.02 -2.53 -1.36
CA ALA A 51 -8.30 -3.86 -0.82
C ALA A 51 -9.71 -4.34 -1.21
N LEU A 52 -10.71 -3.47 -1.08
CA LEU A 52 -12.09 -3.79 -1.45
C LEU A 52 -12.24 -4.00 -2.97
N GLU A 53 -11.67 -3.11 -3.78
CA GLU A 53 -11.73 -3.24 -5.24
C GLU A 53 -11.00 -4.50 -5.74
N SER A 54 -9.89 -4.88 -5.11
CA SER A 54 -9.18 -6.10 -5.42
C SER A 54 -9.99 -7.35 -5.01
N ALA A 55 -10.49 -7.37 -3.79
CA ALA A 55 -11.26 -8.49 -3.26
C ALA A 55 -12.54 -8.79 -4.07
N LYS A 56 -13.23 -7.76 -4.54
CA LYS A 56 -14.41 -7.89 -5.45
C LYS A 56 -14.08 -8.60 -6.76
N ARG A 57 -12.84 -8.57 -7.21
CA ARG A 57 -12.38 -9.11 -8.50
C ARG A 57 -11.79 -10.51 -8.40
N VAL A 58 -11.49 -11.00 -7.20
CA VAL A 58 -11.04 -12.38 -6.97
C VAL A 58 -12.16 -13.36 -7.34
N ARG A 59 -11.83 -14.43 -8.09
CA ARG A 59 -12.79 -15.43 -8.57
C ARG A 59 -12.53 -16.81 -7.97
N ASP A 60 -11.26 -17.20 -7.91
CA ASP A 60 -10.85 -18.57 -7.64
C ASP A 60 -10.27 -18.77 -6.23
N ALA A 61 -10.50 -17.81 -5.31
CA ALA A 61 -10.06 -17.90 -3.92
C ALA A 61 -11.06 -17.25 -2.96
N THR A 62 -11.05 -17.67 -1.71
CA THR A 62 -11.74 -16.97 -0.62
C THR A 62 -10.80 -15.94 -0.01
N VAL A 63 -11.26 -14.70 0.13
CA VAL A 63 -10.49 -13.59 0.72
C VAL A 63 -11.18 -13.10 1.97
N LEU A 64 -10.42 -13.02 3.06
CA LEU A 64 -10.86 -12.39 4.31
C LEU A 64 -10.14 -11.04 4.45
N VAL A 65 -10.85 -9.95 4.20
CA VAL A 65 -10.31 -8.59 4.32
C VAL A 65 -10.33 -8.16 5.77
N LEU A 66 -9.15 -7.95 6.35
CA LEU A 66 -8.99 -7.47 7.72
C LEU A 66 -9.32 -5.98 7.84
N PRO A 67 -9.62 -5.47 9.05
CA PRO A 67 -9.69 -4.04 9.30
C PRO A 67 -8.40 -3.33 8.87
N THR A 68 -8.54 -2.19 8.21
CA THR A 68 -7.40 -1.39 7.76
C THR A 68 -6.56 -0.88 8.93
N LEU A 69 -5.25 -1.10 8.88
CA LEU A 69 -4.30 -0.48 9.80
C LEU A 69 -4.00 0.93 9.31
N SER A 70 -4.70 1.91 9.89
CA SER A 70 -4.63 3.30 9.47
C SER A 70 -3.45 4.08 10.06
N VAL A 71 -3.01 3.75 11.28
CA VAL A 71 -1.83 4.37 11.89
C VAL A 71 -0.65 3.42 11.77
N ALA A 72 0.35 3.82 10.98
CA ALA A 72 1.53 3.02 10.70
C ALA A 72 2.82 3.86 10.84
N LYS A 73 3.91 3.55 10.13
CA LYS A 73 5.16 4.30 10.23
C LYS A 73 5.19 5.44 9.21
N SER A 74 5.25 6.68 9.72
CA SER A 74 5.28 7.91 8.93
C SER A 74 6.15 8.98 9.63
N ASP A 75 7.31 8.58 10.15
CA ASP A 75 8.21 9.47 10.89
C ASP A 75 8.96 10.46 9.98
N GLU A 76 9.00 10.24 8.70
CA GLU A 76 9.49 11.17 7.68
C GLU A 76 8.60 12.42 7.51
N HIS A 77 7.42 12.47 8.12
CA HIS A 77 6.45 13.58 8.03
C HIS A 77 6.28 14.35 9.36
N LEU A 78 7.08 14.07 10.39
CA LEU A 78 6.90 14.59 11.77
C LEU A 78 6.90 16.11 11.89
N ASP A 79 7.54 16.84 10.98
CA ASP A 79 7.58 18.31 11.01
C ASP A 79 6.27 18.96 10.53
N PHE A 80 5.30 18.16 10.08
CA PHE A 80 3.97 18.63 9.68
C PHE A 80 2.91 18.27 10.73
N PRO A 81 1.93 19.14 10.97
CA PRO A 81 0.86 18.84 11.92
C PRO A 81 -0.06 17.74 11.43
N GLY A 82 -0.66 16.99 12.37
CA GLY A 82 -1.68 15.98 12.10
C GLY A 82 -1.16 14.58 11.83
N VAL A 83 0.15 14.37 11.76
CA VAL A 83 0.75 13.03 11.59
C VAL A 83 0.51 12.16 12.82
N LEU A 84 -0.01 10.95 12.61
CA LEU A 84 -0.10 9.91 13.63
C LEU A 84 0.82 8.76 13.21
N THR A 85 1.92 8.56 13.91
CA THR A 85 2.94 7.59 13.53
C THR A 85 3.30 6.63 14.66
N LEU A 86 3.69 5.43 14.26
CA LEU A 86 4.39 4.45 15.08
C LEU A 86 5.86 4.42 14.66
N ASP A 87 6.76 4.14 15.58
CA ASP A 87 8.13 3.79 15.18
C ASP A 87 8.18 2.41 14.50
N ALA A 88 9.29 2.12 13.83
CA ALA A 88 9.45 0.89 13.08
C ALA A 88 9.30 -0.37 13.96
N ALA A 89 9.81 -0.35 15.19
CA ALA A 89 9.76 -1.48 16.10
C ALA A 89 8.33 -1.75 16.57
N THR A 90 7.58 -0.70 16.88
CA THR A 90 6.18 -0.79 17.28
C THR A 90 5.30 -1.27 16.14
N LEU A 91 5.45 -0.72 14.92
CA LEU A 91 4.71 -1.19 13.74
C LEU A 91 5.01 -2.66 13.46
N GLN A 92 6.29 -3.06 13.51
CA GLN A 92 6.68 -4.47 13.36
C GLN A 92 5.98 -5.37 14.38
N ALA A 93 5.95 -4.97 15.66
CA ALA A 93 5.30 -5.74 16.71
C ALA A 93 3.79 -5.85 16.48
N VAL A 94 3.11 -4.77 16.11
CA VAL A 94 1.67 -4.74 15.83
C VAL A 94 1.32 -5.70 14.70
N ILE A 95 1.97 -5.59 13.54
CA ILE A 95 1.63 -6.43 12.37
C ILE A 95 2.00 -7.89 12.63
N LEU A 96 3.10 -8.16 13.34
CA LEU A 96 3.49 -9.52 13.73
C LEU A 96 2.42 -10.17 14.63
N GLN A 97 1.86 -9.44 15.60
CA GLN A 97 0.78 -9.94 16.46
C GLN A 97 -0.52 -10.16 15.69
N ILE A 98 -0.86 -9.28 14.75
CA ILE A 98 -2.01 -9.46 13.86
C ILE A 98 -1.82 -10.74 13.03
N GLY A 99 -0.67 -10.91 12.37
CA GLY A 99 -0.38 -12.08 11.56
C GLY A 99 -0.40 -13.39 12.36
N LYS A 100 0.16 -13.38 13.58
CA LYS A 100 0.05 -14.54 14.50
C LYS A 100 -1.40 -14.84 14.91
N SER A 101 -2.24 -13.84 15.02
CA SER A 101 -3.68 -14.03 15.31
C SER A 101 -4.41 -14.63 14.10
N VAL A 102 -4.09 -14.18 12.89
CA VAL A 102 -4.56 -14.78 11.64
C VAL A 102 -4.14 -16.25 11.57
N ALA A 103 -2.87 -16.56 11.89
CA ALA A 103 -2.36 -17.93 11.91
C ALA A 103 -3.07 -18.82 12.94
N ARG A 104 -3.36 -18.30 14.15
CA ARG A 104 -4.14 -19.03 15.17
C ARG A 104 -5.58 -19.33 14.73
N SER A 105 -6.14 -18.51 13.85
CA SER A 105 -7.45 -18.74 13.25
C SER A 105 -7.43 -19.81 12.13
N GLY A 106 -6.27 -20.43 11.87
CA GLY A 106 -6.14 -21.51 10.90
C GLY A 106 -5.61 -21.07 9.52
N LEU A 107 -5.49 -19.78 9.24
CA LEU A 107 -4.98 -19.30 7.94
C LEU A 107 -3.46 -19.39 7.88
N ARG A 108 -2.95 -19.66 6.67
CA ARG A 108 -1.51 -19.74 6.40
C ARG A 108 -1.05 -18.77 5.31
N ARG A 109 -1.97 -18.00 4.73
CA ARG A 109 -1.71 -17.07 3.62
C ARG A 109 -2.13 -15.67 4.02
N LEU A 110 -1.19 -14.71 3.92
CA LEU A 110 -1.44 -13.32 4.26
C LEU A 110 -0.86 -12.42 3.18
N VAL A 111 -1.65 -11.49 2.69
CA VAL A 111 -1.20 -10.41 1.82
C VAL A 111 -1.28 -9.10 2.59
N LEU A 112 -0.16 -8.38 2.68
CA LEU A 112 -0.06 -7.03 3.22
C LEU A 112 -0.17 -6.06 2.05
N LEU A 113 -1.36 -5.48 1.85
CA LEU A 113 -1.61 -4.46 0.83
C LEU A 113 -1.19 -3.11 1.39
N ASN A 114 -0.14 -2.55 0.86
CA ASN A 114 0.44 -1.30 1.35
C ASN A 114 0.10 -0.11 0.45
N ALA A 115 -0.24 1.01 1.05
CA ALA A 115 -0.45 2.28 0.34
C ALA A 115 0.56 3.38 0.71
N HIS A 116 1.51 3.12 1.64
CA HIS A 116 2.46 4.12 2.12
C HIS A 116 3.91 3.65 2.01
N GLY A 117 4.79 4.48 1.41
CA GLY A 117 6.20 4.15 1.17
C GLY A 117 7.00 3.86 2.42
N GLY A 118 6.79 4.61 3.50
CA GLY A 118 7.50 4.48 4.77
C GLY A 118 7.30 3.13 5.47
N ASN A 119 6.22 2.42 5.16
CA ASN A 119 5.96 1.08 5.71
C ASN A 119 6.81 -0.03 5.08
N VAL A 120 7.26 0.14 3.84
CA VAL A 120 7.83 -0.94 3.01
C VAL A 120 8.94 -1.73 3.72
N PRO A 121 9.96 -1.11 4.33
CA PRO A 121 11.03 -1.84 4.99
C PRO A 121 10.52 -2.72 6.14
N VAL A 122 9.57 -2.20 6.93
CA VAL A 122 8.99 -2.91 8.08
C VAL A 122 8.16 -4.10 7.60
N LEU A 123 7.33 -3.91 6.58
CA LEU A 123 6.47 -4.98 6.04
C LEU A 123 7.30 -6.15 5.49
N GLN A 124 8.44 -5.87 4.86
CA GLN A 124 9.36 -6.91 4.37
C GLN A 124 9.98 -7.73 5.51
N VAL A 125 10.39 -7.06 6.60
CA VAL A 125 10.90 -7.72 7.80
C VAL A 125 9.81 -8.59 8.43
N VAL A 126 8.60 -8.06 8.59
CA VAL A 126 7.46 -8.78 9.17
C VAL A 126 7.04 -9.99 8.33
N ALA A 127 6.98 -9.85 7.01
CA ALA A 127 6.64 -10.97 6.12
C ALA A 127 7.59 -12.16 6.33
N ARG A 128 8.89 -11.90 6.46
CA ARG A 128 9.90 -12.93 6.77
C ARG A 128 9.74 -13.48 8.18
N ALA A 129 9.48 -12.64 9.18
CA ALA A 129 9.26 -13.08 10.56
C ALA A 129 8.04 -14.01 10.67
N LEU A 130 6.92 -13.67 10.02
CA LEU A 130 5.72 -14.52 9.97
C LEU A 130 5.98 -15.87 9.28
N ARG A 131 6.84 -15.91 8.26
CA ARG A 131 7.29 -17.16 7.64
C ARG A 131 8.03 -18.04 8.64
N ILE A 132 8.95 -17.46 9.41
CA ILE A 132 9.80 -18.18 10.37
C ILE A 132 8.99 -18.61 11.58
N GLU A 133 8.22 -17.70 12.19
CA GLU A 133 7.61 -17.90 13.50
C GLU A 133 6.22 -18.55 13.45
N ALA A 134 5.50 -18.40 12.33
CA ALA A 134 4.13 -18.88 12.19
C ALA A 134 3.90 -19.79 10.96
N GLY A 135 4.94 -20.10 10.19
CA GLY A 135 4.83 -20.94 8.99
C GLY A 135 3.93 -20.35 7.90
N MET A 136 3.74 -19.04 7.90
CA MET A 136 2.86 -18.39 6.95
C MET A 136 3.55 -18.14 5.59
N PHE A 137 2.78 -18.19 4.51
CA PHE A 137 3.14 -17.59 3.24
C PHE A 137 2.63 -16.16 3.26
N CYS A 138 3.53 -15.20 3.54
CA CYS A 138 3.21 -13.78 3.68
C CYS A 138 3.84 -12.99 2.55
N VAL A 139 3.01 -12.23 1.82
CA VAL A 139 3.43 -11.37 0.70
C VAL A 139 3.14 -9.91 1.07
N SER A 140 4.10 -9.04 0.85
CA SER A 140 3.94 -7.59 0.98
C SER A 140 4.07 -6.93 -0.38
N ALA A 141 3.08 -6.14 -0.78
CA ALA A 141 3.10 -5.41 -2.03
C ALA A 141 2.41 -4.04 -1.90
N GLY A 142 3.02 -3.00 -2.46
CA GLY A 142 2.36 -1.71 -2.65
C GLY A 142 1.34 -1.76 -3.79
N TRP A 143 0.23 -1.03 -3.68
CA TRP A 143 -0.75 -1.00 -4.77
C TRP A 143 -0.16 -0.39 -6.05
N MET A 144 0.73 0.61 -5.94
CA MET A 144 1.45 1.21 -7.06
C MET A 144 2.44 0.24 -7.72
N SER A 145 2.91 -0.79 -7.00
CA SER A 145 3.77 -1.83 -7.57
C SER A 145 3.07 -2.72 -8.60
N MET A 146 1.75 -2.61 -8.70
CA MET A 146 0.96 -3.29 -9.75
C MET A 146 1.13 -2.66 -11.13
N GLY A 147 1.83 -1.52 -11.21
CA GLY A 147 2.01 -0.75 -12.44
C GLY A 147 0.76 0.02 -12.84
N TYR A 148 0.83 0.63 -14.01
CA TYR A 148 -0.20 1.55 -14.53
C TYR A 148 -0.61 1.16 -15.96
N PRO A 149 -1.80 1.57 -16.44
CA PRO A 149 -2.14 1.50 -17.84
C PRO A 149 -1.09 2.24 -18.69
N GLN A 150 -0.72 1.66 -19.82
CA GLN A 150 0.31 2.22 -20.70
C GLN A 150 -0.03 3.65 -21.13
N GLY A 151 0.91 4.58 -20.94
CA GLY A 151 0.80 5.98 -21.37
C GLY A 151 -0.15 6.84 -20.50
N LEU A 152 -0.74 6.30 -19.44
CA LEU A 152 -1.67 7.05 -18.59
C LEU A 152 -0.94 7.97 -17.60
N VAL A 153 0.09 7.44 -16.94
CA VAL A 153 0.89 8.19 -15.96
C VAL A 153 2.02 8.89 -16.72
N PRO A 154 2.21 10.20 -16.56
CA PRO A 154 3.31 10.92 -17.19
C PRO A 154 4.68 10.33 -16.80
N GLU A 155 5.62 10.26 -17.73
CA GLU A 155 6.97 9.72 -17.46
C GLU A 155 7.70 10.51 -16.36
N SER A 156 7.43 11.81 -16.24
CA SER A 156 7.94 12.63 -15.14
C SER A 156 7.43 12.15 -13.78
N GLU A 157 6.17 11.73 -13.69
CA GLU A 157 5.59 11.20 -12.46
C GLU A 157 6.14 9.81 -12.10
N ILE A 158 6.37 8.95 -13.11
CA ILE A 158 6.99 7.63 -12.88
C ILE A 158 8.41 7.81 -12.32
N ARG A 159 9.14 8.84 -12.77
CA ARG A 159 10.52 9.12 -12.35
C ARG A 159 10.61 9.92 -11.05
N ASP A 160 9.79 10.95 -10.90
CA ASP A 160 9.93 12.00 -9.91
C ASP A 160 8.77 12.07 -8.90
N GLY A 161 7.60 11.45 -9.20
CA GLY A 161 6.45 11.41 -8.30
C GLY A 161 6.72 10.50 -7.10
N ILE A 162 6.71 11.07 -5.90
CA ILE A 162 7.07 10.37 -4.66
C ILE A 162 5.90 10.40 -3.68
N HIS A 163 5.23 11.55 -3.52
CA HIS A 163 4.27 11.79 -2.45
C HIS A 163 3.29 12.92 -2.79
N GLY A 164 1.98 12.66 -2.69
CA GLY A 164 0.96 13.65 -3.02
C GLY A 164 0.98 14.13 -4.48
N GLY A 165 1.58 13.38 -5.41
CA GLY A 165 1.67 13.70 -6.82
C GLY A 165 0.45 13.27 -7.63
N PHE A 166 0.64 13.10 -8.94
CA PHE A 166 -0.41 12.69 -9.88
C PHE A 166 -1.16 11.43 -9.46
N VAL A 167 -0.40 10.39 -9.08
CA VAL A 167 -0.95 9.05 -8.85
C VAL A 167 -1.91 9.04 -7.66
N GLU A 168 -1.47 9.56 -6.52
CA GLU A 168 -2.29 9.59 -5.29
C GLU A 168 -3.44 10.56 -5.40
N THR A 169 -3.20 11.75 -5.99
CA THR A 169 -4.25 12.74 -6.21
C THR A 169 -5.35 12.20 -7.12
N ALA A 170 -5.00 11.56 -8.23
CA ALA A 170 -5.98 10.96 -9.14
C ALA A 170 -6.75 9.80 -8.48
N ALA A 171 -6.08 8.94 -7.71
CA ALA A 171 -6.74 7.86 -6.98
C ALA A 171 -7.69 8.40 -5.88
N MET A 172 -7.30 9.47 -5.18
CA MET A 172 -8.17 10.15 -4.22
C MET A 172 -9.38 10.82 -4.87
N LEU A 173 -9.21 11.44 -6.03
CA LEU A 173 -10.35 11.95 -6.84
C LEU A 173 -11.33 10.83 -7.21
N HIS A 174 -10.85 9.60 -7.42
CA HIS A 174 -11.73 8.46 -7.67
C HIS A 174 -12.46 8.00 -6.40
N PHE A 175 -11.77 7.87 -5.28
CA PHE A 175 -12.35 7.32 -4.05
C PHE A 175 -13.07 8.35 -3.19
N ARG A 176 -12.50 9.55 -3.06
CA ARG A 176 -12.97 10.62 -2.14
C ARG A 176 -12.70 12.02 -2.72
N GLU A 177 -13.28 12.30 -3.89
CA GLU A 177 -13.21 13.62 -4.54
C GLU A 177 -13.61 14.77 -3.61
N ASP A 178 -14.55 14.51 -2.71
CA ASP A 178 -15.04 15.46 -1.70
C ASP A 178 -13.95 15.95 -0.72
N LEU A 179 -12.83 15.24 -0.61
CA LEU A 179 -11.71 15.60 0.28
C LEU A 179 -10.50 16.18 -0.46
N VAL A 180 -10.56 16.33 -1.77
CA VAL A 180 -9.45 16.84 -2.59
C VAL A 180 -9.64 18.30 -2.94
N ALA A 181 -8.69 19.14 -2.55
CA ALA A 181 -8.70 20.59 -2.88
C ALA A 181 -7.87 20.83 -4.16
N MET A 182 -8.48 20.57 -5.34
CA MET A 182 -7.78 20.68 -6.63
C MET A 182 -7.32 22.12 -6.95
N ASP A 183 -7.90 23.13 -6.36
CA ASP A 183 -7.47 24.55 -6.45
C ASP A 183 -6.10 24.79 -5.79
N LEU A 184 -5.68 23.90 -4.89
CA LEU A 184 -4.36 23.91 -4.25
C LEU A 184 -3.37 22.94 -4.88
N ALA A 185 -3.82 22.07 -5.79
CA ALA A 185 -2.96 21.12 -6.50
C ALA A 185 -2.06 21.83 -7.51
N ARG A 186 -0.77 21.50 -7.51
CA ARG A 186 0.23 22.08 -8.42
C ARG A 186 1.32 21.10 -8.76
N ASP A 187 2.31 21.52 -9.56
CA ASP A 187 3.54 20.75 -9.76
C ASP A 187 4.49 20.99 -8.58
N PHE A 188 4.55 20.03 -7.66
CA PHE A 188 5.46 20.05 -6.52
C PHE A 188 6.80 19.42 -6.93
N VAL A 189 7.61 20.18 -7.66
CA VAL A 189 8.90 19.70 -8.18
C VAL A 189 9.81 19.25 -7.04
N PRO A 190 10.23 17.96 -6.99
CA PRO A 190 11.00 17.47 -5.86
C PRO A 190 12.52 17.71 -6.02
N GLN A 191 13.19 17.93 -4.90
CA GLN A 191 14.66 18.05 -4.84
C GLN A 191 15.37 16.75 -5.29
N SER A 192 14.70 15.61 -5.24
CA SER A 192 15.23 14.35 -5.78
C SER A 192 15.61 14.43 -7.26
N ARG A 193 14.88 15.25 -8.06
CA ARG A 193 15.23 15.54 -9.46
C ARG A 193 16.58 16.26 -9.54
N HIS A 194 16.76 17.32 -8.75
CA HIS A 194 18.01 18.08 -8.73
C HIS A 194 19.20 17.24 -8.26
N VAL A 195 19.00 16.40 -7.24
CA VAL A 195 20.04 15.46 -6.78
C VAL A 195 20.42 14.48 -7.91
N ALA A 196 19.44 13.96 -8.65
CA ALA A 196 19.70 13.03 -9.75
C ALA A 196 20.43 13.69 -10.93
N GLU A 197 20.13 14.94 -11.26
CA GLU A 197 20.77 15.71 -12.33
C GLU A 197 22.24 16.06 -12.02
N ASN A 198 22.57 16.29 -10.74
CA ASN A 198 23.89 16.71 -10.31
C ASN A 198 24.78 15.58 -9.78
N ASN A 199 24.30 14.34 -9.76
CA ASN A 199 25.06 13.19 -9.24
C ASN A 199 24.93 11.97 -10.16
N GLN A 200 26.02 11.25 -10.35
CA GLN A 200 26.01 10.02 -11.16
C GLN A 200 25.40 8.82 -10.40
N VAL A 201 25.62 8.72 -9.09
CA VAL A 201 25.25 7.56 -8.27
C VAL A 201 24.28 7.90 -7.16
N LEU A 202 24.49 9.02 -6.44
CA LEU A 202 23.64 9.43 -5.32
C LEU A 202 22.20 9.69 -5.79
N ARG A 203 21.26 9.16 -5.05
CA ARG A 203 19.80 9.35 -5.23
C ARG A 203 19.15 9.56 -3.88
N LEU A 204 17.94 10.15 -3.86
CA LEU A 204 17.10 10.19 -2.66
C LEU A 204 16.13 9.01 -2.60
N MET A 205 15.86 8.38 -3.74
CA MET A 205 14.94 7.24 -3.85
C MET A 205 15.60 6.09 -4.62
N GLY A 206 15.07 4.89 -4.42
CA GLY A 206 15.52 3.69 -5.14
C GLY A 206 16.60 2.87 -4.41
N PRO A 207 17.35 2.02 -5.13
CA PRO A 207 18.33 1.10 -4.52
C PRO A 207 19.53 1.80 -3.85
N VAL A 208 19.89 3.00 -4.35
CA VAL A 208 20.86 3.90 -3.70
C VAL A 208 20.08 5.10 -3.23
N SER A 209 19.81 5.17 -1.93
CA SER A 209 18.96 6.22 -1.37
C SER A 209 19.58 6.80 -0.10
N ALA A 210 19.33 8.10 0.13
CA ALA A 210 19.60 8.76 1.42
C ALA A 210 18.34 8.75 2.29
N GLY A 211 18.52 8.88 3.61
CA GLY A 211 17.40 9.22 4.51
C GLY A 211 17.03 10.68 4.33
N TRP A 212 15.73 10.97 4.28
CA TRP A 212 15.19 12.32 4.11
C TRP A 212 13.92 12.50 4.95
N MET A 213 13.62 13.76 5.25
CA MET A 213 12.30 14.21 5.71
C MET A 213 11.55 14.80 4.50
N VAL A 214 10.24 14.78 4.51
CA VAL A 214 9.46 15.22 3.34
C VAL A 214 9.73 16.65 2.91
N GLN A 215 10.02 17.56 3.84
CA GLN A 215 10.42 18.94 3.53
C GLN A 215 11.79 19.04 2.81
N ASP A 216 12.65 18.02 2.91
CA ASP A 216 13.89 17.93 2.12
C ASP A 216 13.59 17.66 0.64
N LEU A 217 12.43 17.06 0.35
CA LEU A 217 11.95 16.84 -1.03
C LEU A 217 11.28 18.10 -1.56
N ASN A 218 10.37 18.70 -0.77
CA ASN A 218 9.67 19.93 -1.13
C ASN A 218 9.05 20.56 0.14
N VAL A 219 9.19 21.87 0.28
CA VAL A 219 8.72 22.63 1.46
C VAL A 219 7.20 22.59 1.66
N ASP A 220 6.44 22.35 0.59
CA ASP A 220 4.98 22.20 0.66
C ASP A 220 4.56 20.79 1.13
N GLY A 221 5.50 19.88 1.36
CA GLY A 221 5.23 18.55 1.85
C GLY A 221 4.69 17.58 0.79
N ALA A 222 4.72 17.92 -0.49
CA ALA A 222 4.35 17.04 -1.59
C ALA A 222 5.46 16.98 -2.64
N ALA A 223 5.52 15.91 -3.44
CA ALA A 223 6.57 15.68 -4.44
C ALA A 223 5.99 14.96 -5.66
N GLY A 224 5.66 15.71 -6.70
CA GLY A 224 5.04 15.25 -7.95
C GLY A 224 4.04 16.26 -8.51
N ASN A 225 3.53 16.00 -9.70
CA ASN A 225 2.63 16.94 -10.40
C ASN A 225 1.15 16.60 -10.16
N ALA A 226 0.61 17.05 -9.03
CA ALA A 226 -0.79 16.87 -8.64
C ALA A 226 -1.76 17.59 -9.58
N ALA A 227 -1.34 18.71 -10.22
CA ALA A 227 -2.22 19.52 -11.07
C ALA A 227 -2.70 18.78 -12.33
N LEU A 228 -2.01 17.73 -12.76
CA LEU A 228 -2.41 16.91 -13.91
C LEU A 228 -3.40 15.80 -13.55
N ALA A 229 -3.69 15.60 -12.27
CA ALA A 229 -4.54 14.51 -11.82
C ALA A 229 -6.00 14.71 -12.25
N THR A 230 -6.63 13.62 -12.69
CA THR A 230 -8.06 13.60 -13.01
C THR A 230 -8.72 12.38 -12.39
N ARG A 231 -10.02 12.45 -12.17
CA ARG A 231 -10.80 11.32 -11.64
C ARG A 231 -10.79 10.12 -12.59
N GLU A 232 -10.84 10.36 -13.89
CA GLU A 232 -10.81 9.32 -14.91
C GLU A 232 -9.48 8.57 -14.90
N ALA A 233 -8.36 9.30 -14.75
CA ALA A 233 -7.04 8.69 -14.58
C ALA A 233 -6.99 7.84 -13.30
N GLY A 234 -7.53 8.35 -12.20
CA GLY A 234 -7.66 7.62 -10.94
C GLY A 234 -8.45 6.33 -11.10
N GLN A 235 -9.63 6.40 -11.71
CA GLN A 235 -10.44 5.22 -11.99
C GLN A 235 -9.67 4.16 -12.81
N ALA A 236 -9.03 4.57 -13.88
CA ALA A 236 -8.29 3.65 -14.75
C ALA A 236 -7.10 2.99 -14.04
N MET A 237 -6.36 3.75 -13.21
CA MET A 237 -5.26 3.22 -12.39
C MET A 237 -5.76 2.25 -11.33
N VAL A 238 -6.81 2.60 -10.60
CA VAL A 238 -7.42 1.74 -9.57
C VAL A 238 -7.93 0.44 -10.18
N GLU A 239 -8.64 0.50 -11.29
CA GLU A 239 -9.13 -0.70 -11.99
C GLU A 239 -7.99 -1.60 -12.48
N HIS A 240 -6.91 -1.02 -13.01
CA HIS A 240 -5.73 -1.75 -13.45
C HIS A 240 -5.06 -2.45 -12.25
N ALA A 241 -4.75 -1.71 -11.21
CA ALA A 241 -4.08 -2.23 -10.03
C ALA A 241 -4.94 -3.29 -9.31
N ALA A 242 -6.25 -3.07 -9.17
CA ALA A 242 -7.15 -4.01 -8.53
C ALA A 242 -7.26 -5.35 -9.28
N ARG A 243 -7.26 -5.34 -10.61
CA ARG A 243 -7.21 -6.58 -11.41
C ARG A 243 -5.91 -7.36 -11.16
N ARG A 244 -4.77 -6.69 -11.14
CA ARG A 244 -3.47 -7.32 -10.89
C ARG A 244 -3.33 -7.81 -9.46
N TYR A 245 -3.88 -7.05 -8.50
CA TYR A 245 -3.90 -7.46 -7.10
C TYR A 245 -4.80 -8.69 -6.88
N ALA A 246 -5.93 -8.77 -7.57
CA ALA A 246 -6.79 -9.97 -7.55
C ALA A 246 -6.04 -11.20 -8.06
N LEU A 247 -5.29 -11.07 -9.16
CA LEU A 247 -4.41 -12.13 -9.67
C LEU A 247 -3.34 -12.53 -8.64
N LEU A 248 -2.68 -11.56 -7.98
CA LEU A 248 -1.72 -11.83 -6.91
C LEU A 248 -2.36 -12.65 -5.78
N ILE A 249 -3.56 -12.27 -5.34
CA ILE A 249 -4.29 -13.00 -4.29
C ILE A 249 -4.58 -14.44 -4.73
N GLU A 250 -5.02 -14.65 -5.97
CA GLU A 250 -5.28 -15.98 -6.53
C GLU A 250 -3.98 -16.80 -6.66
N GLU A 251 -2.88 -16.18 -7.04
CA GLU A 251 -1.56 -16.83 -7.05
C GLU A 251 -1.10 -17.23 -5.64
N VAL A 252 -1.27 -16.34 -4.67
CA VAL A 252 -0.99 -16.62 -3.25
C VAL A 252 -1.87 -17.77 -2.74
N SER A 253 -3.14 -17.86 -3.15
CA SER A 253 -4.06 -18.90 -2.70
C SER A 253 -3.64 -20.31 -3.11
N ARG A 254 -3.02 -20.47 -4.29
CA ARG A 254 -2.61 -21.76 -4.86
C ARG A 254 -1.12 -22.08 -4.71
N HIS A 255 -0.29 -21.10 -4.31
CA HIS A 255 1.14 -21.32 -4.15
C HIS A 255 1.40 -22.36 -3.04
N PRO A 256 2.29 -23.35 -3.22
CA PRO A 256 2.67 -24.26 -2.15
C PRO A 256 3.18 -23.53 -0.91
N LEU A 257 2.82 -24.00 0.28
CA LEU A 257 3.32 -23.43 1.55
C LEU A 257 4.80 -23.80 1.82
N SER A 258 5.31 -24.90 1.23
CA SER A 258 6.73 -25.24 1.21
C SER A 258 7.30 -25.03 -0.19
N PHE A 259 8.57 -24.64 -0.26
CA PHE A 259 9.31 -24.51 -1.52
C PHE A 259 10.06 -25.80 -1.88
N ASP A 260 9.83 -26.90 -1.13
CA ASP A 260 10.58 -28.17 -1.26
C ASP A 260 10.19 -29.00 -2.47
N ALA A 261 9.22 -28.58 -3.26
CA ALA A 261 8.71 -29.34 -4.40
C ALA A 261 8.65 -28.50 -5.67
N VAL A 262 9.79 -28.04 -6.16
CA VAL A 262 9.94 -27.88 -7.60
C VAL A 262 10.49 -29.23 -8.09
N GLU A 263 9.58 -30.17 -8.36
CA GLU A 263 9.96 -31.34 -9.16
C GLU A 263 10.43 -30.83 -10.53
N ALA A 264 11.66 -31.19 -10.87
CA ALA A 264 12.34 -30.87 -12.11
C ALA A 264 11.63 -31.48 -13.33
#